data_7cef8324e82f8fe8ad1f9e08e57f2b55
#
_entry.id   7cef8324e82f8fe8ad1f9e08e57f2b55
#
_cell.length_a   1.000
_cell.length_b   1.000
_cell.length_c   1.000
_cell.angle_alpha   90.00
_cell.angle_beta   90.00
_cell.angle_gamma   90.00
#
_symmetry.space_group_name_H-M   'P 1'
#
loop_
_entity.id
_entity.type
_entity.pdbx_description
1 polymer ?
#
loop_
_entity_poly.entity_id
_entity_poly.type
_entity_poly.pdbx_seq_one_letter_code
_entity_poly.pdbx_strand_id
1 'polypeptide(L)'
;IVSLLAANLASSDLSSSWKTIFYVGGLVPLVVVPLMVKFLPESREFLHAQAMKTANVVQSSYKDLFNREYASRTLLLWVSYFFTLMVVYIMLSWLPSLFTELGFSRKDGSMAMVFFQIGAAIGTVVLGILTDRWNKAYVIILMYAGILFGLFSLNTATSLNLMFVAAAIMGTFTIG
;
A
#
# COMPACT_ATOMS: atom_id res chain seq x y z
N ILE A 1 -6.97 7.58 -8.04
CA ILE A 1 -7.47 8.09 -9.34
C ILE A 1 -8.09 6.94 -10.13
N VAL A 2 -7.41 5.80 -10.34
CA VAL A 2 -7.94 4.65 -11.09
C VAL A 2 -9.20 4.08 -10.46
N SER A 3 -9.27 3.95 -9.13
CA SER A 3 -10.46 3.46 -8.41
C SER A 3 -11.64 4.42 -8.48
N LEU A 4 -11.40 5.74 -8.47
CA LEU A 4 -12.42 6.77 -8.69
C LEU A 4 -12.97 6.73 -10.13
N LEU A 5 -12.09 6.55 -11.10
CA LEU A 5 -12.49 6.37 -12.50
C LEU A 5 -13.30 5.08 -12.66
N ALA A 6 -12.86 3.97 -12.06
CA ALA A 6 -13.59 2.72 -12.07
C ALA A 6 -14.99 2.84 -11.43
N ALA A 7 -15.12 3.58 -10.33
CA ALA A 7 -16.41 3.83 -9.67
C ALA A 7 -17.38 4.65 -10.54
N ASN A 8 -16.88 5.64 -11.29
CA ASN A 8 -17.68 6.45 -12.19
C ASN A 8 -18.01 5.73 -13.50
N LEU A 9 -17.11 4.90 -14.01
CA LEU A 9 -17.28 4.16 -15.26
C LEU A 9 -18.12 2.88 -15.10
N ALA A 10 -18.28 2.37 -13.89
CA ALA A 10 -19.20 1.26 -13.59
C ALA A 10 -20.68 1.63 -13.84
N SER A 11 -20.99 2.91 -14.05
CA SER A 11 -22.32 3.43 -14.38
C SER A 11 -22.55 3.73 -15.87
N SER A 12 -21.53 3.60 -16.73
CA SER A 12 -21.61 3.84 -18.16
C SER A 12 -21.24 2.58 -18.96
N ASP A 13 -21.66 2.50 -20.22
CA ASP A 13 -21.47 1.33 -21.10
C ASP A 13 -20.10 0.65 -20.97
N LEU A 14 -20.13 -0.61 -20.54
CA LEU A 14 -18.95 -1.44 -20.19
C LEU A 14 -17.97 -1.66 -21.36
N SER A 15 -18.38 -1.46 -22.61
CA SER A 15 -17.56 -1.85 -23.77
C SER A 15 -16.38 -0.92 -24.08
N SER A 16 -16.44 0.35 -23.67
CA SER A 16 -15.36 1.34 -23.91
C SER A 16 -14.61 1.74 -22.63
N SER A 17 -15.22 1.52 -21.48
CA SER A 17 -14.76 2.03 -20.18
C SER A 17 -13.47 1.39 -19.70
N TRP A 18 -13.25 0.08 -19.95
CA TRP A 18 -12.03 -0.60 -19.51
C TRP A 18 -10.77 -0.10 -20.22
N LYS A 19 -10.88 0.28 -21.51
CA LYS A 19 -9.77 0.84 -22.28
C LYS A 19 -9.28 2.16 -21.67
N THR A 20 -10.21 3.02 -21.26
CA THR A 20 -9.89 4.30 -20.62
C THR A 20 -9.10 4.13 -19.33
N ILE A 21 -9.44 3.11 -18.53
CA ILE A 21 -8.70 2.80 -17.29
C ILE A 21 -7.26 2.42 -17.60
N PHE A 22 -7.03 1.60 -18.63
CA PHE A 22 -5.68 1.21 -19.06
C PHE A 22 -4.88 2.38 -19.62
N TYR A 23 -5.50 3.24 -20.45
CA TYR A 23 -4.83 4.43 -20.98
C TYR A 23 -4.43 5.40 -19.87
N VAL A 24 -5.33 5.69 -18.95
CA VAL A 24 -5.03 6.58 -17.81
C VAL A 24 -3.97 5.95 -16.90
N GLY A 25 -4.10 4.66 -16.57
CA GLY A 25 -3.13 3.95 -15.74
C GLY A 25 -1.74 3.87 -16.38
N GLY A 26 -1.65 3.73 -17.70
CA GLY A 26 -0.39 3.66 -18.44
C GLY A 26 0.25 5.04 -18.74
N LEU A 27 -0.57 6.06 -19.01
CA LEU A 27 -0.08 7.42 -19.33
C LEU A 27 0.48 8.15 -18.11
N VAL A 28 -0.11 7.96 -16.93
CA VAL A 28 0.34 8.63 -15.70
C VAL A 28 1.82 8.33 -15.39
N PRO A 29 2.30 7.07 -15.36
CA PRO A 29 3.73 6.79 -15.15
C PRO A 29 4.62 7.39 -16.24
N LEU A 30 4.18 7.36 -17.51
CA LEU A 30 4.93 7.93 -18.63
C LEU A 30 5.16 9.44 -18.51
N VAL A 31 4.25 10.17 -17.85
CA VAL A 31 4.39 11.60 -17.56
C VAL A 31 5.18 11.82 -16.28
N VAL A 32 4.91 11.03 -15.24
CA VAL A 32 5.55 11.20 -13.92
C VAL A 32 7.04 10.87 -13.96
N VAL A 33 7.46 9.81 -14.68
CA VAL A 33 8.88 9.42 -14.75
C VAL A 33 9.77 10.53 -15.32
N PRO A 34 9.50 11.16 -16.48
CA PRO A 34 10.30 12.28 -16.97
C PRO A 34 10.28 13.50 -16.03
N LEU A 35 9.13 13.76 -15.39
CA LEU A 35 9.02 14.81 -14.38
C LEU A 35 9.93 14.54 -13.18
N MET A 36 9.94 13.32 -12.69
CA MET A 36 10.82 12.91 -11.58
C MET A 36 12.30 13.06 -11.98
N VAL A 37 12.69 12.58 -13.15
CA VAL A 37 14.07 12.72 -13.64
C VAL A 37 14.50 14.18 -13.78
N LYS A 38 13.57 15.08 -14.15
CA LYS A 38 13.87 16.50 -14.33
C LYS A 38 13.89 17.30 -13.03
N PHE A 39 13.01 16.96 -12.08
CA PHE A 39 12.77 17.78 -10.88
C PHE A 39 13.31 17.16 -9.58
N LEU A 40 13.63 15.86 -9.57
CA LEU A 40 14.21 15.23 -8.38
C LEU A 40 15.74 15.34 -8.45
N PRO A 41 16.38 16.17 -7.61
CA PRO A 41 17.84 16.14 -7.46
C PRO A 41 18.24 14.81 -6.86
N GLU A 42 19.39 14.28 -7.27
CA GLU A 42 19.94 13.06 -6.66
C GLU A 42 20.05 13.21 -5.15
N SER A 43 19.66 12.16 -4.43
CA SER A 43 19.72 12.12 -2.98
C SER A 43 21.15 12.39 -2.50
N ARG A 44 21.32 13.33 -1.56
CA ARG A 44 22.62 13.61 -0.93
C ARG A 44 23.25 12.35 -0.32
N GLU A 45 22.42 11.47 0.22
CA GLU A 45 22.87 10.19 0.76
C GLU A 45 23.44 9.26 -0.32
N PHE A 46 22.84 9.26 -1.53
CA PHE A 46 23.38 8.51 -2.66
C PHE A 46 24.73 9.06 -3.11
N LEU A 47 24.89 10.39 -3.20
CA LEU A 47 26.16 11.03 -3.55
C LEU A 47 27.23 10.75 -2.49
N HIS A 48 26.89 10.79 -1.19
CA HIS A 48 27.81 10.41 -0.11
C HIS A 48 28.17 8.93 -0.14
N ALA A 49 27.20 8.04 -0.40
CA ALA A 49 27.45 6.60 -0.53
C ALA A 49 28.31 6.29 -1.76
N GLN A 50 28.15 7.03 -2.86
CA GLN A 50 28.99 6.90 -4.05
C GLN A 50 30.41 7.39 -3.81
N ALA A 51 30.59 8.51 -3.09
CA ALA A 51 31.90 9.01 -2.70
C ALA A 51 32.63 8.05 -1.74
N MET A 52 31.90 7.42 -0.80
CA MET A 52 32.46 6.40 0.08
C MET A 52 32.77 5.07 -0.63
N LYS A 53 32.00 4.69 -1.64
CA LYS A 53 32.30 3.51 -2.49
C LYS A 53 33.60 3.66 -3.26
N THR A 54 34.00 4.88 -3.62
CA THR A 54 35.27 5.16 -4.30
C THR A 54 36.47 5.04 -3.34
N ALA A 55 36.23 5.18 -2.02
CA ALA A 55 37.28 5.12 -1.01
C ALA A 55 37.48 3.71 -0.39
N ASN A 56 36.46 2.88 -0.30
CA ASN A 56 36.52 1.51 0.22
C ASN A 56 35.52 0.61 -0.48
N VAL A 57 36.00 -0.19 -1.43
CA VAL A 57 35.20 -1.19 -2.12
C VAL A 57 34.99 -2.40 -1.20
N VAL A 58 34.07 -2.29 -0.25
CA VAL A 58 33.43 -3.47 0.31
C VAL A 58 32.36 -3.89 -0.68
N GLN A 59 32.68 -4.81 -1.58
CA GLN A 59 31.71 -5.48 -2.45
C GLN A 59 30.79 -6.31 -1.55
N SER A 60 29.69 -5.70 -1.10
CA SER A 60 28.62 -6.45 -0.44
C SER A 60 28.05 -7.44 -1.46
N SER A 61 28.32 -8.71 -1.25
CA SER A 61 27.80 -9.79 -2.09
C SER A 61 26.39 -10.17 -1.60
N TYR A 62 25.49 -10.53 -2.50
CA TYR A 62 24.16 -11.10 -2.14
C TYR A 62 24.31 -12.35 -1.23
N LYS A 63 25.48 -13.01 -1.28
CA LYS A 63 25.80 -14.15 -0.41
C LYS A 63 25.94 -13.75 1.07
N ASP A 64 26.25 -12.47 1.35
CA ASP A 64 26.38 -11.97 2.72
C ASP A 64 25.03 -11.93 3.46
N LEU A 65 23.89 -11.81 2.70
CA LEU A 65 22.55 -11.90 3.25
C LEU A 65 22.23 -13.31 3.81
N PHE A 66 22.88 -14.33 3.28
CA PHE A 66 22.70 -15.73 3.70
C PHE A 66 23.82 -16.20 4.62
N ASN A 67 24.69 -15.30 5.07
CA ASN A 67 25.70 -15.62 6.04
C ASN A 67 25.03 -15.96 7.39
N ARG A 68 25.65 -16.87 8.16
CA ARG A 68 25.09 -17.44 9.40
C ARG A 68 24.57 -16.38 10.40
N GLU A 69 25.10 -15.17 10.35
CA GLU A 69 24.73 -14.06 11.22
C GLU A 69 23.42 -13.35 10.74
N TYR A 70 23.19 -13.25 9.43
CA TYR A 70 22.07 -12.49 8.84
C TYR A 70 20.96 -13.39 8.29
N ALA A 71 21.23 -14.67 8.02
CA ALA A 71 20.29 -15.60 7.39
C ALA A 71 18.97 -15.73 8.15
N SER A 72 19.01 -15.83 9.48
CA SER A 72 17.80 -15.92 10.31
C SER A 72 16.94 -14.65 10.23
N ARG A 73 17.57 -13.48 10.27
CA ARG A 73 16.89 -12.18 10.16
C ARG A 73 16.28 -11.99 8.76
N THR A 74 17.02 -12.37 7.73
CA THR A 74 16.57 -12.31 6.33
C THR A 74 15.37 -13.23 6.11
N LEU A 75 15.42 -14.45 6.64
CA LEU A 75 14.32 -15.40 6.52
C LEU A 75 13.06 -14.91 7.24
N LEU A 76 13.21 -14.39 8.45
CA LEU A 76 12.09 -13.82 9.21
C LEU A 76 11.45 -12.64 8.49
N LEU A 77 12.26 -11.76 7.89
CA LEU A 77 11.76 -10.64 7.08
C LEU A 77 10.99 -11.15 5.85
N TRP A 78 11.48 -12.16 5.15
CA TRP A 78 10.81 -12.72 3.99
C TRP A 78 9.48 -13.36 4.35
N VAL A 79 9.43 -14.13 5.43
CA VAL A 79 8.21 -14.75 5.91
C VAL A 79 7.19 -13.69 6.33
N SER A 80 7.63 -12.68 7.09
CA SER A 80 6.78 -11.57 7.50
C SER A 80 6.22 -10.81 6.29
N TYR A 81 7.07 -10.51 5.32
CA TYR A 81 6.69 -9.80 4.10
C TYR A 81 5.71 -10.62 3.24
N PHE A 82 5.93 -11.94 3.14
CA PHE A 82 5.02 -12.84 2.44
C PHE A 82 3.61 -12.80 3.04
N PHE A 83 3.49 -12.94 4.36
CA PHE A 83 2.19 -12.90 5.04
C PHE A 83 1.53 -11.50 4.93
N THR A 84 2.31 -10.45 5.04
CA THR A 84 1.80 -9.08 4.87
C THR A 84 1.24 -8.88 3.46
N LEU A 85 1.98 -9.27 2.42
CA LEU A 85 1.48 -9.21 1.04
C LEU A 85 0.24 -10.06 0.84
N MET A 86 0.18 -11.26 1.42
CA MET A 86 -0.99 -12.13 1.35
C MET A 86 -2.23 -11.42 1.91
N VAL A 87 -2.12 -10.78 3.09
CA VAL A 87 -3.21 -10.00 3.68
C VAL A 87 -3.61 -8.83 2.79
N VAL A 88 -2.64 -8.07 2.28
CA VAL A 88 -2.89 -6.94 1.37
C VAL A 88 -3.67 -7.41 0.13
N TYR A 89 -3.21 -8.47 -0.54
CA TYR A 89 -3.88 -8.97 -1.74
C TYR A 89 -5.28 -9.53 -1.47
N ILE A 90 -5.47 -10.22 -0.35
CA ILE A 90 -6.79 -10.68 0.07
C ILE A 90 -7.72 -9.48 0.25
N MET A 91 -7.28 -8.45 0.97
CA MET A 91 -8.08 -7.25 1.20
C MET A 91 -8.43 -6.53 -0.11
N LEU A 92 -7.45 -6.32 -0.98
CA LEU A 92 -7.66 -5.65 -2.27
C LEU A 92 -8.64 -6.42 -3.18
N SER A 93 -8.61 -7.75 -3.15
CA SER A 93 -9.45 -8.60 -4.00
C SER A 93 -10.85 -8.83 -3.40
N TRP A 94 -10.95 -9.00 -2.09
CA TRP A 94 -12.19 -9.40 -1.43
C TRP A 94 -13.04 -8.23 -0.95
N LEU A 95 -12.46 -7.09 -0.65
CA LEU A 95 -13.19 -5.95 -0.13
C LEU A 95 -14.38 -5.54 -1.03
N PRO A 96 -14.22 -5.39 -2.36
CA PRO A 96 -15.36 -5.08 -3.22
C PRO A 96 -16.41 -6.19 -3.28
N SER A 97 -15.97 -7.46 -3.27
CA SER A 97 -16.87 -8.62 -3.31
C SER A 97 -17.69 -8.75 -2.02
N LEU A 98 -17.10 -8.46 -0.88
CA LEU A 98 -17.77 -8.44 0.42
C LEU A 98 -18.97 -7.51 0.41
N PHE A 99 -18.84 -6.30 -0.18
CA PHE A 99 -19.95 -5.36 -0.28
C PHE A 99 -21.08 -5.89 -1.15
N THR A 100 -20.78 -6.59 -2.24
CA THR A 100 -21.80 -7.19 -3.11
C THR A 100 -22.50 -8.36 -2.44
N GLU A 101 -21.80 -9.17 -1.66
CA GLU A 101 -22.41 -10.27 -0.88
C GLU A 101 -23.29 -9.77 0.26
N LEU A 102 -22.96 -8.63 0.85
CA LEU A 102 -23.80 -7.96 1.85
C LEU A 102 -25.03 -7.24 1.25
N GLY A 103 -25.25 -7.34 -0.07
CA GLY A 103 -26.39 -6.77 -0.75
C GLY A 103 -26.23 -5.31 -1.19
N PHE A 104 -25.03 -4.74 -1.05
CA PHE A 104 -24.72 -3.40 -1.55
C PHE A 104 -24.40 -3.41 -3.05
N SER A 105 -24.47 -2.25 -3.69
CA SER A 105 -24.18 -2.15 -5.12
C SER A 105 -22.69 -2.32 -5.42
N ARG A 106 -22.35 -2.71 -6.66
CA ARG A 106 -20.95 -2.74 -7.12
C ARG A 106 -20.26 -1.37 -7.00
N LYS A 107 -21.05 -0.30 -7.12
CA LYS A 107 -20.57 1.07 -6.95
C LYS A 107 -20.09 1.30 -5.50
N ASP A 108 -20.83 0.81 -4.53
CA ASP A 108 -20.48 0.94 -3.11
C ASP A 108 -19.21 0.15 -2.79
N GLY A 109 -19.03 -1.05 -3.35
CA GLY A 109 -17.79 -1.82 -3.26
C GLY A 109 -16.58 -1.08 -3.85
N SER A 110 -16.77 -0.43 -5.01
CA SER A 110 -15.71 0.40 -5.62
C SER A 110 -15.41 1.65 -4.79
N MET A 111 -16.42 2.27 -4.17
CA MET A 111 -16.24 3.40 -3.26
C MET A 111 -15.51 2.99 -1.98
N ALA A 112 -15.79 1.80 -1.43
CA ALA A 112 -15.03 1.27 -0.29
C ALA A 112 -13.53 1.15 -0.60
N MET A 113 -13.18 0.73 -1.83
CA MET A 113 -11.78 0.72 -2.28
C MET A 113 -11.18 2.12 -2.35
N VAL A 114 -11.95 3.14 -2.73
CA VAL A 114 -11.47 4.53 -2.71
C VAL A 114 -11.14 4.96 -1.28
N PHE A 115 -12.04 4.71 -0.32
CA PHE A 115 -11.81 5.02 1.09
C PHE A 115 -10.62 4.24 1.66
N PHE A 116 -10.47 2.97 1.32
CA PHE A 116 -9.31 2.16 1.68
C PHE A 116 -8.01 2.78 1.16
N GLN A 117 -7.95 3.23 -0.09
CA GLN A 117 -6.77 3.86 -0.69
C GLN A 117 -6.47 5.24 -0.10
N ILE A 118 -7.50 6.02 0.23
CA ILE A 118 -7.31 7.29 0.95
C ILE A 118 -6.71 7.02 2.33
N GLY A 119 -7.25 6.04 3.06
CA GLY A 119 -6.70 5.60 4.34
C GLY A 119 -5.24 5.17 4.20
N ALA A 120 -4.92 4.36 3.19
CA ALA A 120 -3.56 3.92 2.90
C ALA A 120 -2.60 5.09 2.66
N ALA A 121 -3.01 6.09 1.88
CA ALA A 121 -2.19 7.27 1.62
C ALA A 121 -1.91 8.08 2.90
N ILE A 122 -2.92 8.28 3.73
CA ILE A 122 -2.79 8.95 5.03
C ILE A 122 -1.89 8.11 5.95
N GLY A 123 -2.12 6.79 6.01
CA GLY A 123 -1.36 5.85 6.82
C GLY A 123 0.11 5.88 6.50
N THR A 124 0.48 5.83 5.22
CA THR A 124 1.87 5.86 4.77
C THR A 124 2.61 7.10 5.30
N VAL A 125 1.97 8.27 5.28
CA VAL A 125 2.58 9.50 5.78
C VAL A 125 2.66 9.50 7.31
N VAL A 126 1.56 9.18 7.99
CA VAL A 126 1.47 9.22 9.45
C VAL A 126 2.35 8.17 10.10
N LEU A 127 2.26 6.92 9.63
CA LEU A 127 3.06 5.81 10.17
C LEU A 127 4.53 5.93 9.80
N GLY A 128 4.86 6.51 8.63
CA GLY A 128 6.22 6.86 8.27
C GLY A 128 6.84 7.84 9.27
N ILE A 129 6.16 8.96 9.57
CA ILE A 129 6.61 9.93 10.58
C ILE A 129 6.73 9.28 11.97
N LEU A 130 5.77 8.41 12.30
CA LEU A 130 5.76 7.74 13.60
C LEU A 130 6.93 6.76 13.72
N THR A 131 7.29 6.05 12.66
CA THR A 131 8.43 5.12 12.61
C THR A 131 9.76 5.84 12.78
N ASP A 132 9.86 7.09 12.32
CA ASP A 132 11.06 7.92 12.50
C ASP A 132 11.23 8.43 13.94
N ARG A 133 10.12 8.63 14.66
CA ARG A 133 10.11 9.23 15.99
C ARG A 133 10.02 8.21 17.14
N TRP A 134 9.39 7.08 16.90
CA TRP A 134 9.10 6.06 17.91
C TRP A 134 9.92 4.80 17.70
N ASN A 135 9.94 3.93 18.70
CA ASN A 135 10.56 2.62 18.56
C ASN A 135 9.77 1.79 17.53
N LYS A 136 10.49 1.28 16.53
CA LYS A 136 9.93 0.51 15.42
C LYS A 136 9.06 -0.67 15.86
N ALA A 137 9.40 -1.32 16.99
CA ALA A 137 8.62 -2.43 17.52
C ALA A 137 7.20 -2.01 17.95
N TYR A 138 7.05 -0.85 18.58
CA TYR A 138 5.73 -0.34 18.98
C TYR A 138 4.88 0.06 17.77
N VAL A 139 5.51 0.61 16.72
CA VAL A 139 4.80 0.97 15.48
C VAL A 139 4.27 -0.28 14.79
N ILE A 140 5.08 -1.35 14.71
CA ILE A 140 4.66 -2.63 14.12
C ILE A 140 3.47 -3.22 14.91
N ILE A 141 3.54 -3.22 16.24
CA ILE A 141 2.43 -3.70 17.08
C ILE A 141 1.18 -2.86 16.83
N LEU A 142 1.32 -1.54 16.76
CA LEU A 142 0.21 -0.62 16.46
C LEU A 142 -0.43 -0.92 15.10
N MET A 143 0.39 -1.18 14.07
CA MET A 143 -0.10 -1.53 12.74
C MET A 143 -0.94 -2.81 12.76
N TYR A 144 -0.43 -3.89 13.35
CA TYR A 144 -1.19 -5.14 13.44
C TYR A 144 -2.45 -5.02 14.31
N ALA A 145 -2.37 -4.29 15.41
CA ALA A 145 -3.56 -4.00 16.24
C ALA A 145 -4.59 -3.18 15.47
N GLY A 146 -4.15 -2.21 14.67
CA GLY A 146 -5.00 -1.40 13.79
C GLY A 146 -5.68 -2.23 12.69
N ILE A 147 -4.99 -3.20 12.10
CA ILE A 147 -5.58 -4.14 11.12
C ILE A 147 -6.68 -4.97 11.77
N LEU A 148 -6.41 -5.55 12.95
CA LEU A 148 -7.42 -6.32 13.70
C LEU A 148 -8.62 -5.46 14.08
N PHE A 149 -8.40 -4.24 14.54
CA PHE A 149 -9.46 -3.28 14.85
C PHE A 149 -10.29 -2.92 13.61
N GLY A 150 -9.65 -2.70 12.47
CA GLY A 150 -10.31 -2.44 11.19
C GLY A 150 -11.18 -3.60 10.73
N LEU A 151 -10.68 -4.84 10.83
CA LEU A 151 -11.45 -6.06 10.53
C LEU A 151 -12.67 -6.21 11.45
N PHE A 152 -12.48 -6.00 12.74
CA PHE A 152 -13.58 -6.03 13.70
C PHE A 152 -14.63 -4.96 13.42
N SER A 153 -14.18 -3.75 13.08
CA SER A 153 -15.06 -2.64 12.71
C SER A 153 -15.88 -2.94 11.45
N LEU A 154 -15.29 -3.58 10.45
CA LEU A 154 -16.01 -4.05 9.26
C LEU A 154 -17.09 -5.08 9.60
N ASN A 155 -16.76 -6.02 10.47
CA ASN A 155 -17.71 -7.07 10.88
C ASN A 155 -18.90 -6.53 11.69
N THR A 156 -18.71 -5.45 12.44
CA THR A 156 -19.74 -4.83 13.29
C THR A 156 -20.46 -3.68 12.60
N ALA A 157 -20.02 -3.24 11.44
CA ALA A 157 -20.60 -2.13 10.71
C ALA A 157 -21.99 -2.48 10.17
N THR A 158 -23.01 -1.78 10.65
CA THR A 158 -24.41 -1.97 10.25
C THR A 158 -24.87 -0.98 9.16
N SER A 159 -24.10 0.07 8.90
CA SER A 159 -24.41 1.10 7.91
C SER A 159 -23.31 1.27 6.90
N LEU A 160 -23.68 1.65 5.67
CA LEU A 160 -22.74 1.87 4.56
C LEU A 160 -21.62 2.88 4.93
N ASN A 161 -21.97 3.96 5.62
CA ASN A 161 -21.01 4.97 6.04
C ASN A 161 -19.97 4.42 7.04
N LEU A 162 -20.40 3.60 7.99
CA LEU A 162 -19.49 2.94 8.93
C LEU A 162 -18.56 1.96 8.22
N MET A 163 -19.04 1.26 7.20
CA MET A 163 -18.23 0.36 6.39
C MET A 163 -17.15 1.12 5.60
N PHE A 164 -17.45 2.30 5.06
CA PHE A 164 -16.47 3.15 4.41
C PHE A 164 -15.39 3.65 5.37
N VAL A 165 -15.79 4.06 6.58
CA VAL A 165 -14.84 4.47 7.62
C VAL A 165 -13.97 3.28 8.06
N ALA A 166 -14.55 2.10 8.25
CA ALA A 166 -13.80 0.89 8.58
C ALA A 166 -12.80 0.52 7.46
N ALA A 167 -13.20 0.63 6.20
CA ALA A 167 -12.31 0.42 5.05
C ALA A 167 -11.15 1.42 5.05
N ALA A 168 -11.38 2.70 5.36
CA ALA A 168 -10.32 3.71 5.47
C ALA A 168 -9.36 3.41 6.62
N ILE A 169 -9.86 3.02 7.79
CA ILE A 169 -9.04 2.59 8.93
C ILE A 169 -8.17 1.39 8.54
N MET A 170 -8.76 0.37 7.90
CA MET A 170 -7.99 -0.78 7.42
C MET A 170 -6.89 -0.37 6.45
N GLY A 171 -7.20 0.50 5.47
CA GLY A 171 -6.21 1.01 4.53
C GLY A 171 -5.04 1.68 5.22
N THR A 172 -5.32 2.50 6.24
CA THR A 172 -4.31 3.21 7.04
C THR A 172 -3.27 2.26 7.66
N PHE A 173 -3.71 1.13 8.22
CA PHE A 173 -2.83 0.20 8.93
C PHE A 173 -2.30 -0.95 8.07
N THR A 174 -2.92 -1.23 6.91
CA THR A 174 -2.51 -2.37 6.05
C THR A 174 -1.41 -1.97 5.07
N ILE A 175 -1.46 -0.76 4.52
CA ILE A 175 -0.52 -0.27 3.50
C ILE A 175 0.42 0.81 4.05
N GLY A 176 -0.01 1.54 5.10
CA GLY A 176 0.82 2.53 5.78
C GLY A 176 1.90 1.90 6.61
#